data_82a2541047042c16440d3176119c1304
#
_entry.id   82a2541047042c16440d3176119c1304
#
_cell.length_a   1.000
_cell.length_b   1.000
_cell.length_c   1.000
_cell.angle_alpha   90.00
_cell.angle_beta   90.00
_cell.angle_gamma   90.00
#
_symmetry.space_group_name_H-M   'P 1'
#
loop_
_entity.id
_entity.type
_entity.pdbx_description
1 polymer ?
#
loop_
_entity_poly.entity_id
_entity_poly.type
_entity_poly.pdbx_seq_one_letter_code
_entity_poly.pdbx_strand_id
1 'polypeptide(L)'
;MKKFFSMMAVLAAMFAFVACETTPDEPVKPGEGSKLATPELSVEKTETSFTVKWNPVTNAESYNVKLQGDSKTNNTTECQFTFSNLNAGTYVVRVQALADGYKNSDAASISVDIDGLSEAEWFDLTLEILEEPYPTEQYTYTPYNSVVVGMSGEGVTTVYYTVVATQNIGGMSNAEIKKRVKEEGYDVTASGIADINNPEKDFATIVGGCVGSTEYTCFAVVTNEEGLEAMVSATITTGYAEATAEAKAWFGEWSAYVEKTFHYGADANDINKWFKEERVDLNLTIVQYEGYTDILLVYGLTLYDENLPAIAYVYKGENGENMLGIMNEQVMTINEADNMYLTWFTFGVYTSNGQSEYTFMPNEFPVHMFIMGEDGTVTSTTYSLTFNSGATFDPLAFGIIGWDGNESLSIYQDGETEEAIPMYAGDIMGITKKSATPETQARTAKRAYTSSIPASLVFAE
;
A
#
# COMPACT_ATOMS: atom_id res chain seq x y z
N MET A 1 -30.75 15.67 43.46
CA MET A 1 -29.79 15.21 44.48
C MET A 1 -29.88 13.70 44.63
N LYS A 2 -29.01 13.00 44.00
CA LYS A 2 -28.51 11.66 44.41
C LYS A 2 -27.29 11.34 43.53
N LYS A 3 -26.13 11.51 44.16
CA LYS A 3 -24.83 11.15 43.58
C LYS A 3 -24.73 9.63 43.52
N PHE A 4 -24.40 9.07 42.33
CA PHE A 4 -23.86 7.72 42.25
C PHE A 4 -22.37 7.83 41.88
N PHE A 5 -21.53 7.57 42.87
CA PHE A 5 -20.12 7.25 42.66
C PHE A 5 -20.06 5.82 42.15
N SER A 6 -19.61 5.62 40.92
CA SER A 6 -19.18 4.31 40.45
C SER A 6 -17.69 4.18 40.68
N MET A 7 -17.35 3.28 41.58
CA MET A 7 -16.00 2.96 42.02
C MET A 7 -15.39 2.01 41.00
N MET A 8 -14.45 2.52 40.25
CA MET A 8 -13.67 1.76 39.28
C MET A 8 -12.64 0.91 40.03
N ALA A 9 -12.89 -0.39 40.15
CA ALA A 9 -11.95 -1.34 40.71
C ALA A 9 -10.95 -1.73 39.59
N VAL A 10 -9.78 -1.11 39.60
CA VAL A 10 -8.64 -1.57 38.82
C VAL A 10 -8.11 -2.83 39.47
N LEU A 11 -8.40 -3.99 38.91
CA LEU A 11 -7.77 -5.25 39.29
C LEU A 11 -6.49 -5.42 38.47
N ALA A 12 -5.37 -4.91 38.98
CA ALA A 12 -4.04 -5.20 38.44
C ALA A 12 -3.68 -6.66 38.78
N ALA A 13 -3.89 -7.58 37.85
CA ALA A 13 -3.35 -8.92 37.93
C ALA A 13 -1.89 -8.88 37.46
N MET A 14 -0.95 -8.85 38.41
CA MET A 14 0.45 -9.12 38.13
C MET A 14 0.60 -10.60 37.78
N PHE A 15 0.79 -10.89 36.50
CA PHE A 15 1.29 -12.20 36.09
C PHE A 15 2.83 -12.15 36.08
N ALA A 16 3.43 -12.89 37.00
CA ALA A 16 4.84 -13.19 36.99
C ALA A 16 5.15 -14.00 35.73
N PHE A 17 6.06 -13.50 34.89
CA PHE A 17 6.66 -14.30 33.83
C PHE A 17 7.51 -15.38 34.49
N VAL A 18 6.99 -16.60 34.51
CA VAL A 18 7.80 -17.78 34.76
C VAL A 18 8.49 -18.10 33.45
N ALA A 19 9.79 -17.81 33.38
CA ALA A 19 10.64 -18.36 32.34
C ALA A 19 10.57 -19.88 32.46
N CYS A 20 9.97 -20.54 31.48
CA CYS A 20 9.97 -21.99 31.38
C CYS A 20 11.36 -22.38 30.92
N GLU A 21 12.23 -22.85 31.85
CA GLU A 21 13.40 -23.61 31.49
C GLU A 21 12.92 -24.94 30.87
N THR A 22 13.00 -25.02 29.55
CA THR A 22 12.80 -26.27 28.83
C THR A 22 14.06 -27.11 28.98
N THR A 23 13.99 -28.19 29.74
CA THR A 23 14.90 -29.32 29.56
C THR A 23 14.71 -29.83 28.12
N PRO A 24 15.82 -30.14 27.40
CA PRO A 24 15.68 -30.66 26.05
C PRO A 24 15.23 -32.11 26.13
N ASP A 25 13.91 -32.31 25.97
CA ASP A 25 13.37 -33.62 25.56
C ASP A 25 13.67 -33.82 24.08
N GLU A 26 14.13 -35.03 23.74
CA GLU A 26 14.42 -35.42 22.36
C GLU A 26 13.24 -35.09 21.43
N PRO A 27 13.50 -34.64 20.17
CA PRO A 27 12.43 -34.29 19.24
C PRO A 27 11.59 -35.55 18.95
N VAL A 28 10.40 -35.58 19.51
CA VAL A 28 9.37 -36.54 19.13
C VAL A 28 9.05 -36.25 17.67
N LYS A 29 9.33 -37.19 16.77
CA LYS A 29 8.90 -37.09 15.36
C LYS A 29 7.40 -36.77 15.33
N PRO A 30 6.95 -35.81 14.53
CA PRO A 30 5.54 -35.51 14.36
C PRO A 30 4.79 -36.83 14.04
N GLY A 31 3.83 -37.20 14.87
CA GLY A 31 2.99 -38.35 14.57
C GLY A 31 2.07 -38.01 13.43
N GLU A 32 2.27 -38.62 12.25
CA GLU A 32 1.40 -38.45 11.08
C GLU A 32 -0.07 -38.60 11.51
N GLY A 33 -0.84 -37.51 11.48
CA GLY A 33 -2.26 -37.47 11.80
C GLY A 33 -2.65 -37.15 13.25
N SER A 34 -1.72 -36.84 14.14
CA SER A 34 -2.04 -36.28 15.46
C SER A 34 -2.72 -34.94 15.33
N LYS A 35 -3.77 -34.67 16.13
CA LYS A 35 -4.50 -33.41 16.13
C LYS A 35 -3.85 -32.43 17.11
N LEU A 36 -3.70 -31.17 16.68
CA LEU A 36 -3.25 -30.08 17.56
C LEU A 36 -4.28 -29.82 18.66
N ALA A 37 -3.79 -29.37 19.83
CA ALA A 37 -4.65 -28.95 20.92
C ALA A 37 -5.41 -27.66 20.54
N THR A 38 -6.60 -27.53 21.09
CA THR A 38 -7.43 -26.31 20.88
C THR A 38 -6.84 -25.15 21.66
N PRO A 39 -6.65 -23.95 21.05
CA PRO A 39 -6.18 -22.77 21.78
C PRO A 39 -7.13 -22.36 22.92
N GLU A 40 -6.56 -21.89 24.05
CA GLU A 40 -7.33 -21.30 25.13
C GLU A 40 -7.32 -19.77 24.99
N LEU A 41 -8.50 -19.17 24.76
CA LEU A 41 -8.64 -17.76 24.41
C LEU A 41 -8.87 -16.89 25.61
N SER A 42 -8.26 -15.71 25.60
CA SER A 42 -8.55 -14.57 26.46
C SER A 42 -8.67 -13.30 25.65
N VAL A 43 -9.30 -12.25 26.17
CA VAL A 43 -9.54 -11.00 25.46
C VAL A 43 -9.19 -9.82 26.34
N GLU A 44 -8.49 -8.86 25.77
CA GLU A 44 -8.36 -7.49 26.27
C GLU A 44 -9.11 -6.57 25.33
N LYS A 45 -10.01 -5.70 25.84
CA LYS A 45 -10.82 -4.82 25.02
C LYS A 45 -10.68 -3.36 25.40
N THR A 46 -10.92 -2.49 24.42
CA THR A 46 -11.18 -1.06 24.56
C THR A 46 -12.60 -0.77 24.08
N GLU A 47 -12.97 0.48 23.95
CA GLU A 47 -14.30 0.88 23.46
C GLU A 47 -14.57 0.43 22.01
N THR A 48 -13.53 0.39 21.16
CA THR A 48 -13.68 0.11 19.72
C THR A 48 -12.71 -0.94 19.20
N SER A 49 -11.99 -1.61 20.07
CA SER A 49 -11.06 -2.66 19.70
C SER A 49 -11.00 -3.78 20.69
N PHE A 50 -10.55 -4.95 20.28
CA PHE A 50 -10.13 -5.99 21.19
C PHE A 50 -8.95 -6.78 20.64
N THR A 51 -8.11 -7.26 21.56
CA THR A 51 -7.04 -8.20 21.27
C THR A 51 -7.41 -9.55 21.82
N VAL A 52 -7.57 -10.54 20.95
CA VAL A 52 -7.67 -11.95 21.37
C VAL A 52 -6.26 -12.50 21.56
N LYS A 53 -6.02 -13.15 22.71
CA LYS A 53 -4.75 -13.77 23.08
C LYS A 53 -4.97 -15.24 23.40
N TRP A 54 -3.95 -16.04 23.19
CA TRP A 54 -3.96 -17.47 23.53
C TRP A 54 -2.59 -17.97 23.95
N ASN A 55 -2.56 -19.08 24.66
CA ASN A 55 -1.30 -19.73 24.97
C ASN A 55 -0.74 -20.46 23.74
N PRO A 56 0.59 -20.50 23.53
CA PRO A 56 1.20 -21.28 22.47
C PRO A 56 0.73 -22.75 22.51
N VAL A 57 0.23 -23.24 21.38
CA VAL A 57 -0.13 -24.65 21.23
C VAL A 57 1.09 -25.45 20.80
N THR A 58 1.41 -26.49 21.55
CA THR A 58 2.57 -27.36 21.26
C THR A 58 2.49 -27.88 19.81
N ASN A 59 3.56 -27.74 19.07
CA ASN A 59 3.72 -28.09 17.66
C ASN A 59 2.87 -27.24 16.67
N ALA A 60 2.21 -26.18 17.09
CA ALA A 60 1.59 -25.24 16.17
C ALA A 60 2.64 -24.34 15.53
N GLU A 61 2.54 -24.12 14.23
CA GLU A 61 3.40 -23.23 13.44
C GLU A 61 2.71 -21.89 13.17
N SER A 62 1.37 -21.90 13.06
CA SER A 62 0.57 -20.69 12.84
C SER A 62 -0.85 -20.85 13.34
N TYR A 63 -1.61 -19.78 13.30
CA TYR A 63 -3.00 -19.72 13.74
C TYR A 63 -3.87 -19.01 12.73
N ASN A 64 -5.02 -19.61 12.38
CA ASN A 64 -6.08 -18.93 11.66
C ASN A 64 -7.00 -18.22 12.64
N VAL A 65 -7.16 -16.91 12.44
CA VAL A 65 -8.03 -16.04 13.25
C VAL A 65 -9.11 -15.45 12.36
N LYS A 66 -10.38 -15.59 12.76
CA LYS A 66 -11.52 -15.17 11.95
C LYS A 66 -12.64 -14.61 12.81
N LEU A 67 -13.22 -13.47 12.38
CA LEU A 67 -14.52 -13.03 12.89
C LEU A 67 -15.65 -13.85 12.26
N GLN A 68 -16.66 -14.17 13.04
CA GLN A 68 -17.86 -14.83 12.54
C GLN A 68 -18.64 -13.85 11.67
N GLY A 69 -18.96 -14.26 10.45
CA GLY A 69 -19.64 -13.43 9.46
C GLY A 69 -18.66 -12.75 8.47
N ASP A 70 -17.38 -12.64 8.80
CA ASP A 70 -16.38 -12.14 7.88
C ASP A 70 -15.99 -13.21 6.84
N SER A 71 -15.75 -12.81 5.61
CA SER A 71 -15.20 -13.68 4.55
C SER A 71 -13.71 -13.92 4.74
N LYS A 72 -12.98 -12.97 5.36
CA LYS A 72 -11.52 -12.97 5.53
C LYS A 72 -11.11 -13.85 6.72
N THR A 73 -10.09 -14.68 6.50
CA THR A 73 -9.37 -15.38 7.56
C THR A 73 -7.96 -14.80 7.63
N ASN A 74 -7.55 -14.35 8.80
CA ASN A 74 -6.20 -13.87 9.04
C ASN A 74 -5.34 -15.03 9.53
N ASN A 75 -4.10 -15.14 9.02
CA ASN A 75 -3.12 -16.11 9.50
C ASN A 75 -2.02 -15.36 10.24
N THR A 76 -1.59 -15.85 11.39
CA THR A 76 -0.52 -15.25 12.21
C THR A 76 0.32 -16.33 12.89
N THR A 77 1.58 -16.05 13.13
CA THR A 77 2.49 -16.85 13.96
C THR A 77 2.51 -16.38 15.42
N GLU A 78 1.98 -15.17 15.66
CA GLU A 78 1.85 -14.61 17.00
C GLU A 78 0.71 -15.28 17.77
N CYS A 79 0.81 -15.34 19.10
CA CYS A 79 -0.24 -15.85 19.98
C CYS A 79 -1.25 -14.78 20.38
N GLN A 80 -1.43 -13.78 19.53
CA GLN A 80 -2.42 -12.72 19.68
C GLN A 80 -2.83 -12.16 18.33
N PHE A 81 -4.02 -11.54 18.30
CA PHE A 81 -4.51 -10.81 17.13
C PHE A 81 -5.44 -9.68 17.58
N THR A 82 -5.27 -8.49 17.01
CA THR A 82 -6.08 -7.31 17.36
C THR A 82 -7.07 -6.99 16.23
N PHE A 83 -8.32 -6.78 16.61
CA PHE A 83 -9.36 -6.21 15.75
C PHE A 83 -9.62 -4.78 16.25
N SER A 84 -9.53 -3.80 15.34
CA SER A 84 -9.66 -2.37 15.66
C SER A 84 -10.79 -1.74 14.84
N ASN A 85 -11.21 -0.53 15.25
CA ASN A 85 -12.24 0.27 14.58
C ASN A 85 -13.58 -0.46 14.47
N LEU A 86 -13.96 -1.13 15.54
CA LEU A 86 -15.21 -1.88 15.63
C LEU A 86 -16.33 -0.97 16.09
N ASN A 87 -17.47 -1.05 15.43
CA ASN A 87 -18.71 -0.45 15.89
C ASN A 87 -19.24 -1.16 17.16
N ALA A 88 -20.18 -0.52 17.82
CA ALA A 88 -20.90 -1.17 18.93
C ALA A 88 -21.52 -2.49 18.44
N GLY A 89 -21.32 -3.56 19.20
CA GLY A 89 -21.87 -4.87 18.84
C GLY A 89 -21.16 -6.03 19.52
N THR A 90 -21.71 -7.22 19.30
CA THR A 90 -21.16 -8.48 19.80
C THR A 90 -20.37 -9.18 18.68
N TYR A 91 -19.09 -9.39 18.89
CA TYR A 91 -18.18 -10.04 17.95
C TYR A 91 -17.80 -11.43 18.44
N VAL A 92 -17.87 -12.42 17.56
CA VAL A 92 -17.42 -13.79 17.85
C VAL A 92 -16.16 -14.07 17.07
N VAL A 93 -15.05 -14.29 17.79
CA VAL A 93 -13.75 -14.66 17.20
C VAL A 93 -13.55 -16.16 17.28
N ARG A 94 -12.99 -16.73 16.21
CA ARG A 94 -12.56 -18.12 16.14
C ARG A 94 -11.06 -18.18 15.88
N VAL A 95 -10.36 -19.02 16.66
CA VAL A 95 -8.91 -19.26 16.50
C VAL A 95 -8.67 -20.75 16.37
N GLN A 96 -7.88 -21.13 15.38
CA GLN A 96 -7.52 -22.51 15.07
C GLN A 96 -6.01 -22.63 14.87
N ALA A 97 -5.36 -23.57 15.54
CA ALA A 97 -3.94 -23.86 15.38
C ALA A 97 -3.68 -24.76 14.15
N LEU A 98 -2.59 -24.49 13.44
CA LEU A 98 -2.14 -25.20 12.23
C LEU A 98 -0.66 -25.56 12.34
N ALA A 99 -0.29 -26.71 11.76
CA ALA A 99 1.09 -27.11 11.51
C ALA A 99 1.15 -28.20 10.45
N ASP A 100 2.24 -28.24 9.71
CA ASP A 100 2.47 -29.30 8.74
C ASP A 100 2.65 -30.67 9.43
N GLY A 101 2.08 -31.72 8.82
CA GLY A 101 2.11 -33.09 9.38
C GLY A 101 1.14 -33.33 10.54
N TYR A 102 0.38 -32.36 10.97
CA TYR A 102 -0.65 -32.46 12.00
C TYR A 102 -2.04 -32.18 11.43
N LYS A 103 -3.07 -32.73 12.09
CA LYS A 103 -4.44 -32.24 11.88
C LYS A 103 -4.64 -30.96 12.61
N ASN A 104 -5.30 -30.00 11.98
CA ASN A 104 -5.66 -28.72 12.59
C ASN A 104 -6.41 -28.96 13.91
N SER A 105 -6.24 -28.04 14.86
CA SER A 105 -7.03 -28.07 16.11
C SER A 105 -8.52 -27.89 15.83
N ASP A 106 -9.37 -28.15 16.82
CA ASP A 106 -10.69 -27.54 16.83
C ASP A 106 -10.55 -26.03 16.94
N ALA A 107 -11.49 -25.29 16.36
CA ALA A 107 -11.53 -23.86 16.51
C ALA A 107 -12.07 -23.49 17.90
N ALA A 108 -11.28 -22.78 18.70
CA ALA A 108 -11.77 -22.11 19.89
C ALA A 108 -12.60 -20.88 19.49
N SER A 109 -13.60 -20.51 20.28
CA SER A 109 -14.44 -19.33 20.03
C SER A 109 -14.60 -18.54 21.31
N ILE A 110 -14.57 -17.20 21.18
CA ILE A 110 -14.85 -16.28 22.28
C ILE A 110 -15.75 -15.14 21.77
N SER A 111 -16.70 -14.69 22.59
CA SER A 111 -17.58 -13.58 22.30
C SER A 111 -17.08 -12.34 23.03
N VAL A 112 -17.09 -11.19 22.35
CA VAL A 112 -16.63 -9.90 22.87
C VAL A 112 -17.68 -8.85 22.55
N ASP A 113 -18.16 -8.17 23.57
CA ASP A 113 -19.04 -7.00 23.39
C ASP A 113 -18.18 -5.74 23.33
N ILE A 114 -18.32 -4.99 22.27
CA ILE A 114 -17.67 -3.70 22.02
C ILE A 114 -18.73 -2.62 22.19
N ASP A 115 -18.39 -1.62 23.00
CA ASP A 115 -19.30 -0.52 23.31
C ASP A 115 -19.40 0.47 22.13
N GLY A 116 -18.40 0.45 21.22
CA GLY A 116 -18.32 1.31 20.05
C GLY A 116 -17.70 2.67 20.36
N LEU A 117 -17.60 3.50 19.32
CA LEU A 117 -17.33 4.94 19.51
C LEU A 117 -18.56 5.52 20.22
N SER A 118 -18.35 6.39 21.19
CA SER A 118 -19.46 7.15 21.78
C SER A 118 -20.13 7.89 20.63
N GLU A 119 -21.37 7.52 20.28
CA GLU A 119 -22.17 8.29 19.34
C GLU A 119 -22.27 9.70 19.91
N ALA A 120 -21.67 10.67 19.23
CA ALA A 120 -21.92 12.06 19.51
C ALA A 120 -23.32 12.36 18.97
N GLU A 121 -24.38 12.15 19.76
CA GLU A 121 -25.78 12.39 19.34
C GLU A 121 -25.98 13.83 18.80
N TRP A 122 -25.03 14.72 19.06
CA TRP A 122 -25.01 16.12 18.64
C TRP A 122 -24.17 16.37 17.38
N PHE A 123 -23.60 15.32 16.76
CA PHE A 123 -22.79 15.44 15.54
C PHE A 123 -22.98 14.23 14.62
N ASP A 124 -23.19 14.48 13.36
CA ASP A 124 -23.34 13.48 12.31
C ASP A 124 -22.23 13.60 11.26
N LEU A 125 -21.67 12.45 10.85
CA LEU A 125 -20.62 12.32 9.85
C LEU A 125 -21.08 11.36 8.76
N THR A 126 -21.15 11.85 7.53
CA THR A 126 -21.52 11.03 6.36
C THR A 126 -20.41 10.99 5.35
N LEU A 127 -20.35 9.89 4.59
CA LEU A 127 -19.51 9.76 3.41
C LEU A 127 -20.37 9.40 2.20
N GLU A 128 -20.11 10.06 1.10
CA GLU A 128 -20.80 9.82 -0.17
C GLU A 128 -19.76 9.71 -1.31
N ILE A 129 -20.18 9.04 -2.39
CA ILE A 129 -19.43 9.00 -3.65
C ILE A 129 -20.10 9.99 -4.61
N LEU A 130 -19.29 10.76 -5.32
CA LEU A 130 -19.80 11.61 -6.39
C LEU A 130 -20.57 10.77 -7.41
N GLU A 131 -21.75 11.23 -7.85
CA GLU A 131 -22.50 10.58 -8.92
C GLU A 131 -21.86 10.84 -10.28
N GLU A 132 -21.32 12.06 -10.48
CA GLU A 132 -20.71 12.52 -11.72
C GLU A 132 -19.37 13.21 -11.43
N PRO A 133 -18.43 13.22 -12.39
CA PRO A 133 -17.17 13.93 -12.23
C PRO A 133 -17.37 15.43 -11.96
N TYR A 134 -16.62 15.97 -11.01
CA TYR A 134 -16.60 17.38 -10.65
C TYR A 134 -15.24 18.00 -11.03
N PRO A 135 -15.16 18.71 -12.19
CA PRO A 135 -13.92 19.35 -12.63
C PRO A 135 -13.68 20.67 -11.91
N THR A 136 -12.43 20.91 -11.53
CA THR A 136 -11.91 22.20 -11.08
C THR A 136 -10.83 22.70 -12.06
N GLU A 137 -10.25 23.85 -11.82
CA GLU A 137 -9.13 24.37 -12.64
C GLU A 137 -7.86 23.50 -12.52
N GLN A 138 -7.68 22.83 -11.40
CA GLN A 138 -6.45 22.08 -11.09
C GLN A 138 -6.65 20.56 -11.10
N TYR A 139 -7.86 20.07 -10.83
CA TYR A 139 -8.11 18.66 -10.61
C TYR A 139 -9.55 18.28 -10.98
N THR A 140 -9.75 17.06 -11.45
CA THR A 140 -11.11 16.51 -11.64
C THR A 140 -11.37 15.42 -10.59
N TYR A 141 -12.28 15.71 -9.67
CA TYR A 141 -12.79 14.73 -8.73
C TYR A 141 -13.74 13.77 -9.44
N THR A 142 -13.64 12.50 -9.14
CA THR A 142 -14.43 11.43 -9.76
C THR A 142 -14.94 10.45 -8.72
N PRO A 143 -15.92 9.60 -9.04
CA PRO A 143 -16.39 8.57 -8.11
C PRO A 143 -15.32 7.61 -7.60
N TYR A 144 -14.22 7.48 -8.29
CA TYR A 144 -13.13 6.55 -7.95
C TYR A 144 -11.89 7.21 -7.35
N ASN A 145 -11.74 8.52 -7.43
CA ASN A 145 -10.55 9.23 -6.90
C ASN A 145 -10.86 10.19 -5.76
N SER A 146 -12.11 10.24 -5.32
CA SER A 146 -12.54 11.16 -4.26
C SER A 146 -13.70 10.62 -3.43
N VAL A 147 -13.87 11.18 -2.25
CA VAL A 147 -15.03 10.98 -1.38
C VAL A 147 -15.58 12.34 -0.95
N VAL A 148 -16.89 12.43 -0.80
CA VAL A 148 -17.57 13.60 -0.22
C VAL A 148 -17.74 13.34 1.27
N VAL A 149 -17.28 14.25 2.10
CA VAL A 149 -17.44 14.21 3.56
C VAL A 149 -18.50 15.22 3.93
N GLY A 150 -19.64 14.75 4.42
CA GLY A 150 -20.74 15.54 4.95
C GLY A 150 -20.67 15.61 6.48
N MET A 151 -20.96 16.77 7.03
CA MET A 151 -20.96 16.98 8.48
C MET A 151 -22.12 17.88 8.87
N SER A 152 -22.84 17.52 9.95
CA SER A 152 -23.84 18.36 10.58
C SER A 152 -23.79 18.17 12.09
N GLY A 153 -24.28 19.16 12.87
CA GLY A 153 -24.25 19.06 14.31
C GLY A 153 -24.91 20.23 15.01
N GLU A 154 -24.96 20.15 16.34
CA GLU A 154 -25.49 21.21 17.20
C GLU A 154 -24.49 21.54 18.30
N GLY A 155 -24.17 22.84 18.45
CA GLY A 155 -23.22 23.32 19.46
C GLY A 155 -21.76 22.89 19.18
N VAL A 156 -21.42 22.55 17.94
CA VAL A 156 -20.05 22.17 17.53
C VAL A 156 -19.13 23.38 17.60
N THR A 157 -17.95 23.23 18.20
CA THR A 157 -16.96 24.31 18.33
C THR A 157 -15.68 24.04 17.55
N THR A 158 -15.26 22.76 17.44
CA THR A 158 -14.09 22.36 16.64
C THR A 158 -14.34 21.03 15.97
N VAL A 159 -13.79 20.87 14.77
CA VAL A 159 -13.76 19.59 14.03
C VAL A 159 -12.38 19.44 13.38
N TYR A 160 -11.71 18.35 13.71
CA TYR A 160 -10.55 17.86 12.98
C TYR A 160 -10.95 16.56 12.29
N TYR A 161 -10.64 16.38 11.01
CA TYR A 161 -10.97 15.15 10.32
C TYR A 161 -9.86 14.70 9.38
N THR A 162 -9.87 13.41 9.06
CA THR A 162 -8.99 12.83 8.03
C THR A 162 -9.71 11.71 7.32
N VAL A 163 -9.38 11.50 6.04
CA VAL A 163 -9.85 10.36 5.26
C VAL A 163 -8.65 9.50 4.91
N VAL A 164 -8.69 8.24 5.32
CA VAL A 164 -7.57 7.30 5.13
C VAL A 164 -8.07 5.98 4.55
N ALA A 165 -7.26 5.31 3.73
CA ALA A 165 -7.58 3.96 3.31
C ALA A 165 -7.65 3.05 4.54
N THR A 166 -8.77 2.36 4.73
CA THR A 166 -9.07 1.57 5.94
C THR A 166 -7.98 0.53 6.25
N GLN A 167 -7.34 -0.01 5.23
CA GLN A 167 -6.23 -0.94 5.40
C GLN A 167 -4.98 -0.32 6.07
N ASN A 168 -4.79 1.01 5.96
CA ASN A 168 -3.60 1.71 6.48
C ASN A 168 -3.68 1.99 7.99
N ILE A 169 -4.86 1.79 8.60
CA ILE A 169 -5.08 1.98 10.03
C ILE A 169 -5.08 0.67 10.83
N GLY A 170 -4.80 -0.46 10.14
CA GLY A 170 -4.71 -1.76 10.80
C GLY A 170 -3.67 -1.77 11.92
N GLY A 171 -4.09 -2.16 13.13
CA GLY A 171 -3.23 -2.24 14.31
C GLY A 171 -3.06 -0.94 15.10
N MET A 172 -3.58 0.21 14.63
CA MET A 172 -3.57 1.45 15.41
C MET A 172 -4.68 1.44 16.48
N SER A 173 -4.35 1.95 17.66
CA SER A 173 -5.34 2.19 18.71
C SER A 173 -6.13 3.47 18.42
N ASN A 174 -7.35 3.58 18.96
CA ASN A 174 -8.16 4.79 18.85
C ASN A 174 -7.45 6.03 19.40
N ALA A 175 -6.65 5.88 20.45
CA ALA A 175 -5.87 7.00 21.00
C ALA A 175 -4.83 7.51 20.00
N GLU A 176 -4.18 6.61 19.25
CA GLU A 176 -3.23 6.97 18.20
C GLU A 176 -3.94 7.59 17.00
N ILE A 177 -5.07 7.02 16.57
CA ILE A 177 -5.89 7.59 15.49
C ILE A 177 -6.34 8.99 15.87
N LYS A 178 -6.95 9.17 17.05
CA LYS A 178 -7.40 10.46 17.55
C LYS A 178 -6.29 11.50 17.62
N LYS A 179 -5.09 11.08 18.07
CA LYS A 179 -3.92 11.94 18.10
C LYS A 179 -3.53 12.39 16.69
N ARG A 180 -3.42 11.46 15.73
CA ARG A 180 -3.08 11.78 14.34
C ARG A 180 -4.12 12.68 13.67
N VAL A 181 -5.41 12.43 13.88
CA VAL A 181 -6.48 13.28 13.33
C VAL A 181 -6.32 14.72 13.80
N LYS A 182 -5.94 14.93 15.07
CA LYS A 182 -5.73 16.30 15.63
C LYS A 182 -4.41 16.94 15.19
N GLU A 183 -3.37 16.17 14.92
CA GLU A 183 -2.03 16.67 14.59
C GLU A 183 -1.81 16.82 13.08
N GLU A 184 -2.39 15.91 12.27
CA GLU A 184 -2.13 15.78 10.85
C GLU A 184 -3.41 15.97 9.99
N GLY A 185 -4.59 15.97 10.60
CA GLY A 185 -5.86 16.09 9.90
C GLY A 185 -6.21 17.52 9.49
N TYR A 186 -7.30 17.63 8.74
CA TYR A 186 -7.86 18.92 8.34
C TYR A 186 -8.58 19.59 9.51
N ASP A 187 -8.33 20.87 9.72
CA ASP A 187 -9.06 21.71 10.67
C ASP A 187 -10.20 22.42 9.94
N VAL A 188 -11.43 22.19 10.38
CA VAL A 188 -12.59 22.87 9.78
C VAL A 188 -12.60 24.34 10.19
N THR A 189 -12.63 25.22 9.19
CA THR A 189 -12.62 26.67 9.41
C THR A 189 -13.83 27.17 10.21
N ALA A 190 -13.74 28.35 10.81
CA ALA A 190 -14.84 28.95 11.56
C ALA A 190 -16.14 29.11 10.74
N SER A 191 -16.02 29.36 9.41
CA SER A 191 -17.18 29.39 8.50
C SER A 191 -17.78 28.00 8.31
N GLY A 192 -16.94 26.95 8.20
CA GLY A 192 -17.39 25.57 8.12
C GLY A 192 -18.10 25.14 9.39
N ILE A 193 -17.56 25.48 10.58
CA ILE A 193 -18.23 25.23 11.86
C ILE A 193 -19.61 25.90 11.94
N ALA A 194 -19.72 27.14 11.41
CA ALA A 194 -21.01 27.84 11.38
C ALA A 194 -22.01 27.16 10.43
N ASP A 195 -21.55 26.58 9.32
CA ASP A 195 -22.38 25.83 8.40
C ASP A 195 -22.80 24.45 8.99
N ILE A 196 -21.90 23.75 9.68
CA ILE A 196 -22.19 22.49 10.41
C ILE A 196 -23.30 22.69 11.45
N ASN A 197 -23.28 23.81 12.19
CA ASN A 197 -24.28 24.13 13.21
C ASN A 197 -25.59 24.70 12.65
N ASN A 198 -25.70 24.89 11.33
CA ASN A 198 -26.89 25.46 10.72
C ASN A 198 -27.75 24.35 10.10
N PRO A 199 -28.92 24.03 10.69
CA PRO A 199 -29.77 22.96 10.22
C PRO A 199 -30.39 23.19 8.81
N GLU A 200 -30.23 24.40 8.26
CA GLU A 200 -30.70 24.73 6.90
C GLU A 200 -29.57 24.61 5.87
N LYS A 201 -28.35 24.21 6.28
CA LYS A 201 -27.19 24.06 5.42
C LYS A 201 -26.59 22.67 5.56
N ASP A 202 -26.18 22.14 4.42
CA ASP A 202 -25.37 20.94 4.37
C ASP A 202 -23.90 21.37 4.23
N PHE A 203 -23.09 21.13 5.27
CA PHE A 203 -21.65 21.25 5.12
C PHE A 203 -21.12 20.00 4.44
N ALA A 204 -20.51 20.17 3.27
CA ALA A 204 -19.85 19.09 2.57
C ALA A 204 -18.52 19.56 1.99
N THR A 205 -17.54 18.66 1.96
CA THR A 205 -16.23 18.88 1.35
C THR A 205 -15.81 17.65 0.55
N ILE A 206 -15.02 17.85 -0.51
CA ILE A 206 -14.53 16.75 -1.34
C ILE A 206 -13.06 16.49 -0.98
N VAL A 207 -12.75 15.25 -0.62
CA VAL A 207 -11.38 14.79 -0.38
C VAL A 207 -10.95 13.96 -1.58
N GLY A 208 -9.94 14.46 -2.30
CA GLY A 208 -9.34 13.78 -3.46
C GLY A 208 -8.15 12.90 -3.10
N GLY A 209 -7.51 12.33 -4.13
CA GLY A 209 -6.36 11.45 -3.96
C GLY A 209 -6.73 10.03 -3.52
N CYS A 210 -8.02 9.68 -3.58
CA CYS A 210 -8.48 8.32 -3.33
C CYS A 210 -8.13 7.40 -4.51
N VAL A 211 -8.07 6.11 -4.21
CA VAL A 211 -7.87 5.03 -5.20
C VAL A 211 -9.20 4.32 -5.40
N GLY A 212 -9.51 3.94 -6.62
CA GLY A 212 -10.75 3.26 -6.95
C GLY A 212 -10.87 1.88 -6.30
N SER A 213 -12.10 1.42 -6.09
CA SER A 213 -12.42 0.14 -5.46
C SER A 213 -11.76 -0.09 -4.09
N THR A 214 -11.45 0.99 -3.40
CA THR A 214 -10.73 0.97 -2.11
C THR A 214 -11.65 1.49 -1.01
N GLU A 215 -11.63 0.79 0.13
CA GLU A 215 -12.37 1.20 1.32
C GLU A 215 -11.62 2.32 2.05
N TYR A 216 -12.32 3.41 2.33
CA TYR A 216 -11.83 4.57 3.08
C TYR A 216 -12.64 4.77 4.35
N THR A 217 -11.96 5.14 5.41
CA THR A 217 -12.57 5.57 6.67
C THR A 217 -12.25 7.04 6.91
N CYS A 218 -13.29 7.85 7.10
CA CYS A 218 -13.17 9.18 7.65
C CYS A 218 -13.26 9.09 9.17
N PHE A 219 -12.32 9.70 9.86
CA PHE A 219 -12.39 9.95 11.30
C PHE A 219 -12.55 11.45 11.53
N ALA A 220 -13.49 11.82 12.39
CA ALA A 220 -13.63 13.19 12.85
C ALA A 220 -13.50 13.24 14.38
N VAL A 221 -12.65 14.13 14.89
CA VAL A 221 -12.57 14.48 16.32
C VAL A 221 -13.27 15.82 16.50
N VAL A 222 -14.35 15.79 17.24
CA VAL A 222 -15.29 16.90 17.37
C VAL A 222 -15.39 17.34 18.82
N THR A 223 -15.54 18.64 19.08
CA THR A 223 -15.77 19.21 20.40
C THR A 223 -17.00 20.11 20.36
N ASN A 224 -17.83 20.07 21.40
CA ASN A 224 -19.00 20.93 21.53
C ASN A 224 -18.79 22.10 22.50
N GLU A 225 -19.81 22.96 22.65
CA GLU A 225 -19.80 24.13 23.56
C GLU A 225 -19.62 23.75 25.03
N GLU A 226 -19.98 22.54 25.42
CA GLU A 226 -19.79 22.03 26.80
C GLU A 226 -18.36 21.50 27.02
N GLY A 227 -17.53 21.49 25.99
CA GLY A 227 -16.16 20.97 26.00
C GLY A 227 -16.11 19.43 25.98
N LEU A 228 -17.20 18.76 25.60
CA LEU A 228 -17.21 17.32 25.38
C LEU A 228 -16.51 17.03 24.05
N GLU A 229 -15.57 16.10 24.06
CA GLU A 229 -14.84 15.68 22.90
C GLU A 229 -15.20 14.25 22.52
N ALA A 230 -15.60 14.04 21.28
CA ALA A 230 -15.90 12.72 20.71
C ALA A 230 -15.06 12.47 19.46
N MET A 231 -14.84 11.19 19.13
CA MET A 231 -14.33 10.77 17.83
C MET A 231 -15.39 9.91 17.16
N VAL A 232 -15.81 10.31 15.96
CA VAL A 232 -16.76 9.58 15.12
C VAL A 232 -16.07 9.09 13.87
N SER A 233 -16.62 8.07 13.22
CA SER A 233 -16.11 7.59 11.96
C SER A 233 -17.21 7.12 11.02
N ALA A 234 -16.95 7.26 9.71
CA ALA A 234 -17.77 6.70 8.65
C ALA A 234 -16.87 6.02 7.62
N THR A 235 -17.38 4.99 6.96
CA THR A 235 -16.61 4.19 6.01
C THR A 235 -17.37 4.08 4.69
N ILE A 236 -16.63 4.17 3.58
CA ILE A 236 -17.18 4.03 2.23
C ILE A 236 -16.16 3.36 1.32
N THR A 237 -16.64 2.68 0.27
CA THR A 237 -15.78 2.16 -0.79
C THR A 237 -15.92 3.05 -2.03
N THR A 238 -14.80 3.53 -2.56
CA THR A 238 -14.77 4.32 -3.81
C THR A 238 -15.24 3.51 -5.00
N GLY A 239 -15.71 4.21 -6.05
CA GLY A 239 -16.17 3.59 -7.27
C GLY A 239 -15.05 2.83 -8.01
N TYR A 240 -15.44 2.02 -8.98
CA TYR A 240 -14.49 1.30 -9.84
C TYR A 240 -13.81 2.28 -10.81
N ALA A 241 -12.48 2.22 -10.88
CA ALA A 241 -11.71 2.99 -11.86
C ALA A 241 -11.53 2.17 -13.14
N GLU A 242 -12.37 2.45 -14.15
CA GLU A 242 -12.22 1.80 -15.45
C GLU A 242 -11.00 2.35 -16.19
N ALA A 243 -10.14 1.46 -16.69
CA ALA A 243 -8.98 1.85 -17.47
C ALA A 243 -9.37 2.67 -18.71
N THR A 244 -8.57 3.69 -19.03
CA THR A 244 -8.75 4.48 -20.26
C THR A 244 -8.61 3.62 -21.52
N ALA A 245 -9.08 4.08 -22.65
CA ALA A 245 -8.90 3.40 -23.93
C ALA A 245 -7.40 3.27 -24.28
N GLU A 246 -6.64 4.29 -23.97
CA GLU A 246 -5.19 4.35 -24.14
C GLU A 246 -4.50 3.28 -23.25
N ALA A 247 -4.90 3.14 -21.99
CA ALA A 247 -4.38 2.13 -21.09
C ALA A 247 -4.74 0.70 -21.55
N LYS A 248 -5.99 0.49 -21.97
CA LYS A 248 -6.47 -0.80 -22.48
C LYS A 248 -5.72 -1.27 -23.72
N ALA A 249 -5.20 -0.37 -24.53
CA ALA A 249 -4.41 -0.71 -25.72
C ALA A 249 -3.12 -1.48 -25.36
N TRP A 250 -2.57 -1.22 -24.16
CA TRP A 250 -1.37 -1.89 -23.66
C TRP A 250 -1.63 -3.27 -23.06
N PHE A 251 -2.85 -3.59 -22.64
CA PHE A 251 -3.15 -4.85 -21.96
C PHE A 251 -2.76 -6.06 -22.80
N GLY A 252 -2.19 -7.06 -22.16
CA GLY A 252 -1.90 -8.36 -22.77
C GLY A 252 -0.47 -8.81 -22.57
N GLU A 253 -0.14 -9.85 -23.35
CA GLU A 253 1.20 -10.43 -23.37
C GLU A 253 1.97 -9.87 -24.55
N TRP A 254 3.24 -9.53 -24.30
CA TRP A 254 4.15 -8.96 -25.27
C TRP A 254 5.46 -9.71 -25.26
N SER A 255 6.11 -9.82 -26.43
CA SER A 255 7.51 -10.21 -26.52
C SER A 255 8.35 -9.00 -26.87
N ALA A 256 9.54 -8.95 -26.33
CA ALA A 256 10.54 -7.95 -26.61
C ALA A 256 11.94 -8.55 -26.37
N TYR A 257 12.97 -7.80 -26.62
CA TYR A 257 14.33 -8.18 -26.24
C TYR A 257 15.22 -6.94 -26.06
N VAL A 258 16.33 -7.13 -25.35
CA VAL A 258 17.45 -6.19 -25.32
C VAL A 258 18.68 -6.88 -25.90
N GLU A 259 19.60 -6.11 -26.49
CA GLU A 259 20.82 -6.65 -27.05
C GLU A 259 22.01 -6.54 -26.11
N LYS A 260 21.89 -5.72 -25.08
CA LYS A 260 22.96 -5.46 -24.12
C LYS A 260 22.47 -5.50 -22.69
N THR A 261 23.32 -5.98 -21.80
CA THR A 261 23.16 -5.89 -20.36
C THR A 261 24.25 -5.00 -19.77
N PHE A 262 23.95 -4.47 -18.58
CA PHE A 262 24.83 -3.60 -17.83
C PHE A 262 25.04 -4.23 -16.43
N HIS A 263 26.32 -4.45 -16.08
CA HIS A 263 26.74 -5.10 -14.83
C HIS A 263 27.50 -4.07 -14.00
N TYR A 264 26.80 -3.36 -13.15
CA TYR A 264 27.36 -2.30 -12.31
C TYR A 264 28.55 -2.80 -11.49
N GLY A 265 29.68 -2.11 -11.60
CA GLY A 265 30.86 -2.43 -10.81
C GLY A 265 31.67 -3.64 -11.29
N ALA A 266 31.37 -4.24 -12.46
CA ALA A 266 32.10 -5.39 -13.00
C ALA A 266 33.62 -5.15 -13.17
N ASP A 267 34.04 -3.91 -13.41
CA ASP A 267 35.44 -3.49 -13.38
C ASP A 267 35.51 -2.05 -12.82
N ALA A 268 36.09 -1.88 -11.64
CA ALA A 268 36.15 -0.56 -10.97
C ALA A 268 36.94 0.51 -11.75
N ASN A 269 37.73 0.11 -12.77
CA ASN A 269 38.61 1.01 -13.51
C ASN A 269 38.17 1.25 -14.96
N ASP A 270 37.18 0.51 -15.46
CA ASP A 270 36.76 0.60 -16.87
C ASP A 270 35.26 0.35 -17.02
N ILE A 271 34.50 1.43 -17.09
CA ILE A 271 33.04 1.38 -17.28
C ILE A 271 32.62 0.67 -18.58
N ASN A 272 33.45 0.67 -19.61
CA ASN A 272 33.10 -0.02 -20.87
C ASN A 272 32.93 -1.53 -20.65
N LYS A 273 33.58 -2.09 -19.63
CA LYS A 273 33.46 -3.51 -19.28
C LYS A 273 32.17 -3.81 -18.48
N TRP A 274 31.45 -2.80 -18.05
CA TRP A 274 30.15 -2.99 -17.39
C TRP A 274 29.06 -3.33 -18.43
N PHE A 275 29.28 -3.01 -19.70
CA PHE A 275 28.38 -3.36 -20.80
C PHE A 275 28.77 -4.69 -21.42
N LYS A 276 27.82 -5.60 -21.56
CA LYS A 276 28.00 -6.89 -22.25
C LYS A 276 27.05 -6.96 -23.43
N GLU A 277 27.56 -7.38 -24.58
CA GLU A 277 26.75 -7.73 -25.77
C GLU A 277 26.07 -9.08 -25.48
N GLU A 278 24.93 -9.01 -24.82
CA GLU A 278 24.16 -10.15 -24.36
C GLU A 278 22.69 -9.91 -24.63
N ARG A 279 22.12 -10.73 -25.52
CA ARG A 279 20.69 -10.66 -25.82
C ARG A 279 19.88 -11.35 -24.72
N VAL A 280 18.91 -10.61 -24.18
CA VAL A 280 17.92 -11.13 -23.25
C VAL A 280 16.52 -10.97 -23.86
N ASP A 281 15.81 -12.08 -24.03
CA ASP A 281 14.43 -12.07 -24.50
C ASP A 281 13.48 -11.82 -23.32
N LEU A 282 12.51 -10.92 -23.50
CA LEU A 282 11.54 -10.49 -22.51
C LEU A 282 10.14 -11.00 -22.85
N ASN A 283 9.45 -11.52 -21.86
CA ASN A 283 8.04 -11.87 -21.93
C ASN A 283 7.27 -10.95 -20.96
N LEU A 284 6.71 -9.89 -21.52
CA LEU A 284 6.01 -8.90 -20.72
C LEU A 284 4.53 -9.25 -20.61
N THR A 285 3.97 -9.06 -19.42
CA THR A 285 2.52 -9.07 -19.19
C THR A 285 2.12 -7.72 -18.63
N ILE A 286 1.26 -7.01 -19.34
CA ILE A 286 0.79 -5.67 -18.96
C ILE A 286 -0.67 -5.74 -18.55
N VAL A 287 -0.97 -5.29 -17.35
CA VAL A 287 -2.32 -5.27 -16.76
C VAL A 287 -2.59 -3.94 -16.07
N GLN A 288 -3.86 -3.63 -15.83
CA GLN A 288 -4.23 -2.47 -15.03
C GLN A 288 -3.70 -2.59 -13.59
N TYR A 289 -3.20 -1.50 -13.05
CA TYR A 289 -3.03 -1.37 -11.61
C TYR A 289 -4.41 -1.06 -11.02
N GLU A 290 -4.95 -2.01 -10.25
CA GLU A 290 -6.29 -1.90 -9.68
C GLU A 290 -6.49 -0.56 -8.94
N GLY A 291 -7.59 0.11 -9.24
CA GLY A 291 -7.92 1.41 -8.66
C GLY A 291 -7.44 2.63 -9.45
N TYR A 292 -6.69 2.45 -10.54
CA TYR A 292 -6.20 3.53 -11.39
C TYR A 292 -6.66 3.36 -12.84
N THR A 293 -6.89 4.49 -13.53
CA THR A 293 -7.38 4.50 -14.92
C THR A 293 -6.27 4.41 -15.97
N ASP A 294 -5.07 4.84 -15.61
CA ASP A 294 -3.93 5.11 -16.49
C ASP A 294 -2.58 4.65 -15.90
N ILE A 295 -2.62 3.88 -14.83
CA ILE A 295 -1.44 3.25 -14.24
C ILE A 295 -1.52 1.74 -14.49
N LEU A 296 -0.43 1.20 -14.98
CA LEU A 296 -0.30 -0.20 -15.37
C LEU A 296 0.82 -0.89 -14.59
N LEU A 297 0.70 -2.19 -14.46
CA LEU A 297 1.75 -3.08 -13.96
C LEU A 297 2.36 -3.84 -15.13
N VAL A 298 3.68 -3.77 -15.27
CA VAL A 298 4.45 -4.45 -16.31
C VAL A 298 5.27 -5.57 -15.66
N TYR A 299 4.81 -6.79 -15.79
CA TYR A 299 5.51 -7.99 -15.34
C TYR A 299 6.53 -8.45 -16.39
N GLY A 300 7.56 -9.18 -15.95
CA GLY A 300 8.60 -9.71 -16.83
C GLY A 300 9.58 -8.66 -17.36
N LEU A 301 9.53 -7.43 -16.82
CA LEU A 301 10.47 -6.37 -17.17
C LEU A 301 11.75 -6.45 -16.34
N THR A 302 11.72 -7.07 -15.16
CA THR A 302 12.89 -7.16 -14.28
C THR A 302 13.71 -8.43 -14.58
N LEU A 303 15.05 -8.34 -14.51
CA LEU A 303 15.94 -9.50 -14.59
C LEU A 303 16.11 -10.21 -13.23
N TYR A 304 15.55 -9.64 -12.17
CA TYR A 304 15.59 -10.19 -10.82
C TYR A 304 14.49 -11.23 -10.57
N ASP A 305 13.25 -10.84 -10.82
CA ASP A 305 12.07 -11.70 -10.64
C ASP A 305 11.00 -11.30 -11.66
N GLU A 306 10.65 -12.22 -12.55
CA GLU A 306 9.63 -11.99 -13.59
C GLU A 306 8.21 -11.71 -13.02
N ASN A 307 7.96 -12.11 -11.76
CA ASN A 307 6.70 -11.86 -11.08
C ASN A 307 6.66 -10.48 -10.37
N LEU A 308 7.77 -9.75 -10.37
CA LEU A 308 7.86 -8.43 -9.77
C LEU A 308 7.48 -7.36 -10.81
N PRO A 309 6.32 -6.69 -10.69
CA PRO A 309 5.89 -5.74 -11.70
C PRO A 309 6.54 -4.38 -11.54
N ALA A 310 6.94 -3.78 -12.65
CA ALA A 310 7.22 -2.36 -12.71
C ALA A 310 5.92 -1.57 -12.86
N ILE A 311 5.82 -0.43 -12.17
CA ILE A 311 4.74 0.53 -12.32
C ILE A 311 5.03 1.40 -13.54
N ALA A 312 4.03 1.54 -14.40
CA ALA A 312 4.12 2.36 -15.59
C ALA A 312 2.90 3.26 -15.72
N TYR A 313 3.11 4.46 -16.24
CA TYR A 313 2.07 5.45 -16.47
C TYR A 313 1.78 5.58 -17.96
N VAL A 314 0.50 5.72 -18.28
CA VAL A 314 0.06 6.00 -19.65
C VAL A 314 0.04 7.50 -19.87
N TYR A 315 0.70 7.94 -20.93
CA TYR A 315 0.80 9.33 -21.33
C TYR A 315 0.25 9.53 -22.74
N LYS A 316 -0.20 10.74 -23.00
CA LYS A 316 -0.50 11.20 -24.36
C LYS A 316 0.61 12.11 -24.82
N GLY A 317 1.30 11.71 -25.88
CA GLY A 317 2.34 12.52 -26.50
C GLY A 317 1.79 13.80 -27.12
N GLU A 318 2.67 14.74 -27.47
CA GLU A 318 2.28 16.06 -28.03
C GLU A 318 1.51 15.93 -29.35
N ASN A 319 1.79 14.89 -30.16
CA ASN A 319 1.07 14.61 -31.40
C ASN A 319 -0.05 13.59 -31.21
N GLY A 320 -0.37 13.21 -29.99
CA GLY A 320 -1.43 12.29 -29.66
C GLY A 320 -1.00 10.82 -29.55
N GLU A 321 0.29 10.54 -29.59
CA GLU A 321 0.84 9.17 -29.43
C GLU A 321 0.41 8.61 -28.08
N ASN A 322 0.14 7.28 -28.05
CA ASN A 322 -0.12 6.56 -26.81
C ASN A 322 1.22 6.05 -26.26
N MET A 323 1.63 6.57 -25.12
CA MET A 323 2.95 6.33 -24.53
C MET A 323 2.81 5.66 -23.17
N LEU A 324 3.74 4.75 -22.86
CA LEU A 324 3.83 4.06 -21.57
C LEU A 324 5.23 4.31 -20.99
N GLY A 325 5.30 5.04 -19.88
CA GLY A 325 6.54 5.39 -19.19
C GLY A 325 6.77 4.55 -17.95
N ILE A 326 7.92 3.89 -17.86
CA ILE A 326 8.34 3.19 -16.65
C ILE A 326 8.86 4.21 -15.65
N MET A 327 8.27 4.23 -14.45
CA MET A 327 8.69 5.17 -13.40
C MET A 327 10.06 4.81 -12.88
N ASN A 328 10.91 5.82 -12.80
CA ASN A 328 12.20 5.72 -12.13
C ASN A 328 12.02 5.84 -10.60
N GLU A 329 12.99 5.37 -9.82
CA GLU A 329 13.01 5.44 -8.34
C GLU A 329 11.81 4.73 -7.65
N GLN A 330 11.16 3.79 -8.33
CA GLN A 330 10.10 3.01 -7.70
C GLN A 330 10.67 1.85 -6.88
N VAL A 331 10.24 1.75 -5.62
CA VAL A 331 10.58 0.59 -4.77
C VAL A 331 9.81 -0.62 -5.28
N MET A 332 10.53 -1.64 -5.72
CA MET A 332 9.97 -2.86 -6.28
C MET A 332 9.69 -3.90 -5.18
N THR A 333 10.59 -4.03 -4.23
CA THR A 333 10.45 -4.91 -3.06
C THR A 333 11.43 -4.51 -1.97
N ILE A 334 11.24 -5.09 -0.78
CA ILE A 334 12.12 -4.89 0.38
C ILE A 334 12.77 -6.22 0.70
N ASN A 335 14.09 -6.25 0.75
CA ASN A 335 14.82 -7.35 1.34
C ASN A 335 14.96 -7.10 2.85
N GLU A 336 14.07 -7.71 3.63
CA GLU A 336 14.03 -7.54 5.09
C GLU A 336 15.29 -8.06 5.78
N ALA A 337 15.96 -9.08 5.22
CA ALA A 337 17.17 -9.67 5.81
C ALA A 337 18.33 -8.68 5.82
N ASP A 338 18.45 -7.85 4.81
CA ASP A 338 19.54 -6.88 4.63
C ASP A 338 19.08 -5.44 4.89
N ASN A 339 17.80 -5.23 5.24
CA ASN A 339 17.16 -3.91 5.39
C ASN A 339 17.41 -3.02 4.16
N MET A 340 17.18 -3.58 2.99
CA MET A 340 17.48 -2.95 1.71
C MET A 340 16.25 -2.89 0.82
N TYR A 341 16.02 -1.74 0.21
CA TYR A 341 14.98 -1.55 -0.81
C TYR A 341 15.53 -1.94 -2.17
N LEU A 342 14.88 -2.87 -2.85
CA LEU A 342 15.16 -3.14 -4.26
C LEU A 342 14.38 -2.15 -5.11
N THR A 343 15.08 -1.22 -5.73
CA THR A 343 14.48 -0.06 -6.36
C THR A 343 14.84 -0.02 -7.84
N TRP A 344 13.86 0.30 -8.69
CA TRP A 344 14.10 0.52 -10.11
C TRP A 344 14.74 1.87 -10.34
N PHE A 345 15.94 1.87 -10.88
CA PHE A 345 16.71 3.07 -11.20
C PHE A 345 17.18 3.11 -12.64
N THR A 346 17.47 4.32 -13.09
CA THR A 346 18.18 4.59 -14.33
C THR A 346 19.60 5.06 -14.02
N PHE A 347 20.58 4.38 -14.59
CA PHE A 347 22.00 4.74 -14.54
C PHE A 347 22.36 5.55 -15.80
N GLY A 348 23.14 6.59 -15.64
CA GLY A 348 23.52 7.44 -16.77
C GLY A 348 24.64 8.43 -16.47
N VAL A 349 24.80 9.38 -17.37
CA VAL A 349 25.78 10.47 -17.27
C VAL A 349 25.06 11.76 -16.90
N TYR A 350 25.34 12.24 -15.71
CA TYR A 350 24.92 13.59 -15.27
C TYR A 350 25.99 14.62 -15.64
N THR A 351 25.62 15.66 -16.34
CA THR A 351 26.52 16.74 -16.73
C THR A 351 26.03 18.07 -16.19
N SER A 352 26.87 18.74 -15.41
CA SER A 352 26.60 20.06 -14.86
C SER A 352 27.85 20.92 -14.88
N ASN A 353 27.72 22.17 -15.28
CA ASN A 353 28.85 23.13 -15.35
C ASN A 353 30.07 22.64 -16.15
N GLY A 354 29.81 21.82 -17.19
CA GLY A 354 30.85 21.23 -18.03
C GLY A 354 31.63 20.06 -17.41
N GLN A 355 31.18 19.57 -16.28
CA GLN A 355 31.68 18.34 -15.64
C GLN A 355 30.65 17.24 -15.77
N SER A 356 31.11 16.03 -16.09
CA SER A 356 30.27 14.85 -16.23
C SER A 356 30.66 13.79 -15.23
N GLU A 357 29.66 13.15 -14.64
CA GLU A 357 29.84 12.02 -13.73
C GLU A 357 28.84 10.91 -14.04
N TYR A 358 29.21 9.68 -13.74
CA TYR A 358 28.31 8.53 -13.81
C TYR A 358 27.51 8.43 -12.51
N THR A 359 26.19 8.39 -12.63
CA THR A 359 25.34 8.34 -11.44
C THR A 359 24.00 7.69 -11.75
N PHE A 360 23.22 7.39 -10.72
CA PHE A 360 21.82 7.05 -10.83
C PHE A 360 20.98 8.32 -10.83
N MET A 361 19.90 8.29 -11.63
CA MET A 361 18.98 9.42 -11.71
C MET A 361 18.21 9.58 -10.40
N PRO A 362 18.26 10.75 -9.75
CA PRO A 362 17.66 10.96 -8.43
C PRO A 362 16.20 11.44 -8.48
N ASN A 363 15.47 11.22 -9.59
CA ASN A 363 14.12 11.74 -9.78
C ASN A 363 13.15 10.64 -10.26
N GLU A 364 11.89 10.76 -9.86
CA GLU A 364 10.80 9.83 -10.19
C GLU A 364 10.31 9.90 -11.65
N PHE A 365 10.86 10.79 -12.50
CA PHE A 365 10.41 10.93 -13.88
C PHE A 365 10.73 9.69 -14.74
N PRO A 366 9.81 9.29 -15.63
CA PRO A 366 10.11 8.23 -16.58
C PRO A 366 11.10 8.72 -17.62
N VAL A 367 12.21 8.02 -17.73
CA VAL A 367 13.22 8.26 -18.77
C VAL A 367 13.19 7.19 -19.85
N HIS A 368 12.54 6.06 -19.57
CA HIS A 368 12.32 4.97 -20.51
C HIS A 368 10.83 4.90 -20.89
N MET A 369 10.56 5.09 -22.18
CA MET A 369 9.20 5.17 -22.72
C MET A 369 8.99 4.14 -23.83
N PHE A 370 7.81 3.54 -23.82
CA PHE A 370 7.28 2.81 -24.97
C PHE A 370 6.29 3.70 -25.71
N ILE A 371 6.38 3.73 -27.01
CA ILE A 371 5.53 4.57 -27.87
C ILE A 371 4.78 3.66 -28.83
N MET A 372 3.44 3.73 -28.78
CA MET A 372 2.56 2.97 -29.68
C MET A 372 2.14 3.86 -30.84
N GLY A 373 2.48 3.43 -32.05
CA GLY A 373 2.03 4.07 -33.29
C GLY A 373 0.57 3.78 -33.58
N GLU A 374 -0.01 4.54 -34.51
CA GLU A 374 -1.41 4.37 -34.95
C GLU A 374 -1.67 2.97 -35.56
N ASP A 375 -0.68 2.34 -36.13
CA ASP A 375 -0.74 0.99 -36.70
C ASP A 375 -0.56 -0.12 -35.64
N GLY A 376 -0.41 0.25 -34.37
CA GLY A 376 -0.16 -0.67 -33.25
C GLY A 376 1.28 -1.14 -33.13
N THR A 377 2.20 -0.64 -33.94
CA THR A 377 3.63 -0.90 -33.72
C THR A 377 4.11 -0.21 -32.47
N VAL A 378 5.00 -0.87 -31.71
CA VAL A 378 5.56 -0.29 -30.48
C VAL A 378 7.06 -0.17 -30.62
N THR A 379 7.57 1.01 -30.31
CA THR A 379 8.99 1.30 -30.18
C THR A 379 9.29 1.70 -28.75
N SER A 380 10.54 1.51 -28.31
CA SER A 380 10.99 2.09 -27.05
C SER A 380 12.07 3.12 -27.29
N THR A 381 12.17 4.06 -26.38
CA THR A 381 13.23 5.07 -26.39
C THR A 381 13.55 5.51 -24.97
N THR A 382 14.79 5.92 -24.77
CA THR A 382 15.23 6.61 -23.56
C THR A 382 15.41 8.08 -23.84
N TYR A 383 14.96 8.93 -22.93
CA TYR A 383 15.06 10.38 -23.09
C TYR A 383 16.17 10.95 -22.22
N SER A 384 17.06 11.73 -22.85
CA SER A 384 17.94 12.62 -22.10
C SER A 384 17.11 13.74 -21.45
N LEU A 385 17.41 14.05 -20.23
CA LEU A 385 16.73 15.11 -19.49
C LEU A 385 17.59 16.36 -19.45
N THR A 386 16.93 17.52 -19.53
CA THR A 386 17.54 18.82 -19.28
C THR A 386 16.83 19.49 -18.13
N PHE A 387 17.55 19.76 -17.07
CA PHE A 387 17.03 20.39 -15.86
C PHE A 387 16.98 21.91 -16.00
N ASN A 388 16.15 22.57 -15.21
CA ASN A 388 16.04 24.03 -15.16
C ASN A 388 17.37 24.74 -14.83
N SER A 389 18.30 24.03 -14.18
CA SER A 389 19.66 24.50 -13.91
C SER A 389 20.58 24.51 -15.15
N GLY A 390 20.13 23.94 -16.28
CA GLY A 390 20.94 23.67 -17.46
C GLY A 390 21.80 22.41 -17.38
N ALA A 391 21.71 21.66 -16.31
CA ALA A 391 22.30 20.33 -16.22
C ALA A 391 21.56 19.33 -17.13
N THR A 392 22.24 18.28 -17.56
CA THR A 392 21.66 17.20 -18.38
C THR A 392 21.91 15.85 -17.73
N PHE A 393 21.03 14.89 -18.03
CA PHE A 393 21.20 13.48 -17.69
C PHE A 393 20.97 12.64 -18.94
N ASP A 394 21.97 11.87 -19.32
CA ASP A 394 21.91 10.96 -20.46
C ASP A 394 21.84 9.52 -19.95
N PRO A 395 20.70 8.82 -20.08
CA PRO A 395 20.52 7.46 -19.57
C PRO A 395 21.33 6.46 -20.37
N LEU A 396 21.92 5.47 -19.68
CA LEU A 396 22.73 4.40 -20.27
C LEU A 396 22.16 3.01 -19.96
N ALA A 397 21.62 2.81 -18.77
CA ALA A 397 21.06 1.54 -18.31
C ALA A 397 19.94 1.75 -17.30
N PHE A 398 19.04 0.77 -17.20
CA PHE A 398 17.91 0.80 -16.25
C PHE A 398 17.62 -0.60 -15.72
N GLY A 399 17.17 -0.68 -14.49
CA GLY A 399 16.91 -1.93 -13.81
C GLY A 399 16.85 -1.78 -12.29
N ILE A 400 17.02 -2.88 -11.57
CA ILE A 400 16.93 -2.91 -10.13
C ILE A 400 18.31 -2.74 -9.49
N ILE A 401 18.37 -1.91 -8.46
CA ILE A 401 19.53 -1.74 -7.59
C ILE A 401 19.07 -1.75 -6.11
N GLY A 402 19.95 -2.18 -5.22
CA GLY A 402 19.71 -2.08 -3.78
C GLY A 402 19.94 -0.67 -3.27
N TRP A 403 19.03 -0.19 -2.42
CA TRP A 403 19.09 1.11 -1.76
C TRP A 403 18.73 0.97 -0.28
N ASP A 404 19.50 1.59 0.61
CA ASP A 404 19.33 1.49 2.06
C ASP A 404 18.36 2.55 2.64
N GLY A 405 17.69 3.33 1.77
CA GLY A 405 16.80 4.43 2.18
C GLY A 405 17.54 5.74 2.53
N ASN A 406 18.86 5.76 2.44
CA ASN A 406 19.71 6.93 2.63
C ASN A 406 20.38 7.33 1.30
N GLU A 407 21.56 7.87 1.33
CA GLU A 407 22.31 8.27 0.12
C GLU A 407 23.11 7.12 -0.50
N SER A 408 23.15 5.96 0.14
CA SER A 408 24.00 4.83 -0.31
C SER A 408 23.22 3.89 -1.20
N LEU A 409 23.65 3.81 -2.47
CA LEU A 409 23.23 2.77 -3.39
C LEU A 409 24.22 1.61 -3.32
N SER A 410 23.73 0.40 -3.20
CA SER A 410 24.57 -0.80 -3.19
C SER A 410 24.17 -1.74 -4.31
N ILE A 411 25.18 -2.44 -4.83
CA ILE A 411 24.97 -3.51 -5.78
C ILE A 411 24.23 -4.64 -5.06
N TYR A 412 23.04 -4.98 -5.53
CA TYR A 412 22.38 -6.19 -5.08
C TYR A 412 23.07 -7.37 -5.76
N GLN A 413 23.59 -8.27 -4.95
CA GLN A 413 24.23 -9.50 -5.41
C GLN A 413 23.24 -10.64 -5.24
N ASP A 414 23.13 -11.50 -6.25
CA ASP A 414 22.48 -12.78 -6.05
C ASP A 414 23.24 -13.57 -5.00
N GLY A 415 22.59 -13.95 -3.91
CA GLY A 415 23.21 -14.66 -2.78
C GLY A 415 23.76 -16.05 -3.14
N GLU A 416 23.43 -16.58 -4.32
CA GLU A 416 23.97 -17.85 -4.82
C GLU A 416 25.26 -17.67 -5.64
N THR A 417 25.38 -16.57 -6.39
CA THR A 417 26.47 -16.35 -7.35
C THR A 417 27.43 -15.24 -6.98
N GLU A 418 27.08 -14.40 -6.00
CA GLU A 418 27.79 -13.15 -5.64
C GLU A 418 27.94 -12.18 -6.85
N GLU A 419 27.21 -12.39 -7.93
CA GLU A 419 27.20 -11.50 -9.08
C GLU A 419 26.10 -10.44 -8.93
N ALA A 420 26.41 -9.21 -9.39
CA ALA A 420 25.41 -8.15 -9.44
C ALA A 420 24.28 -8.52 -10.41
N ILE A 421 23.03 -8.25 -10.03
CA ILE A 421 21.90 -8.41 -10.93
C ILE A 421 22.09 -7.47 -12.12
N PRO A 422 22.08 -7.99 -13.35
CA PRO A 422 22.28 -7.15 -14.51
C PRO A 422 21.10 -6.20 -14.74
N MET A 423 21.40 -5.01 -15.24
CA MET A 423 20.43 -4.05 -15.73
C MET A 423 20.35 -4.12 -17.28
N TYR A 424 19.33 -3.57 -17.88
CA TYR A 424 19.24 -3.40 -19.30
C TYR A 424 20.09 -2.20 -19.76
N ALA A 425 20.73 -2.32 -20.92
CA ALA A 425 21.45 -1.23 -21.57
C ALA A 425 20.84 -0.92 -22.95
N GLY A 426 20.51 0.35 -23.18
CA GLY A 426 19.88 0.80 -24.41
C GLY A 426 18.38 0.50 -24.51
N ASP A 427 17.84 0.58 -25.73
CA ASP A 427 16.42 0.44 -25.99
C ASP A 427 15.94 -1.02 -25.96
N ILE A 428 14.70 -1.23 -25.54
CA ILE A 428 14.01 -2.50 -25.69
C ILE A 428 13.49 -2.63 -27.12
N MET A 429 13.80 -3.73 -27.77
CA MET A 429 13.58 -3.94 -29.21
C MET A 429 12.58 -5.05 -29.51
N GLY A 430 12.07 -5.08 -30.73
CA GLY A 430 11.22 -6.16 -31.24
C GLY A 430 9.92 -6.35 -30.47
N ILE A 431 9.37 -5.26 -29.95
CA ILE A 431 8.18 -5.26 -29.10
C ILE A 431 6.98 -5.67 -29.94
N THR A 432 6.39 -6.82 -29.62
CA THR A 432 5.28 -7.38 -30.39
C THR A 432 4.23 -7.97 -29.46
N LYS A 433 2.96 -7.59 -29.67
CA LYS A 433 1.82 -8.12 -28.90
C LYS A 433 1.57 -9.58 -29.30
N LYS A 434 1.60 -10.49 -28.33
CA LYS A 434 1.32 -11.92 -28.50
C LYS A 434 -0.16 -12.25 -28.35
N SER A 435 -0.79 -11.68 -27.34
CA SER A 435 -2.22 -11.90 -27.07
C SER A 435 -2.82 -10.69 -26.37
N ALA A 436 -4.13 -10.46 -26.59
CA ALA A 436 -4.89 -9.57 -25.73
C ALA A 436 -5.29 -10.39 -24.48
N THR A 437 -4.87 -9.96 -23.30
CA THR A 437 -5.33 -10.55 -22.04
C THR A 437 -6.82 -10.26 -21.91
N PRO A 438 -7.71 -11.23 -21.68
CA PRO A 438 -9.10 -10.94 -21.36
C PRO A 438 -9.18 -10.05 -20.13
N GLU A 439 -10.08 -9.07 -20.10
CA GLU A 439 -10.33 -8.14 -18.99
C GLU A 439 -10.52 -8.87 -17.63
N THR A 440 -10.93 -10.13 -17.64
CA THR A 440 -11.21 -10.96 -16.47
C THR A 440 -9.99 -11.63 -15.84
N GLN A 441 -8.80 -11.53 -16.44
CA GLN A 441 -7.55 -11.96 -15.81
C GLN A 441 -6.72 -10.76 -15.32
N ALA A 442 -7.36 -9.75 -14.73
CA ALA A 442 -6.69 -8.99 -13.71
C ALA A 442 -6.26 -10.01 -12.66
N ARG A 443 -5.00 -10.47 -12.71
CA ARG A 443 -4.38 -11.08 -11.55
C ARG A 443 -4.59 -10.02 -10.48
N THR A 444 -5.43 -10.30 -9.52
CA THR A 444 -5.39 -9.63 -8.24
C THR A 444 -3.95 -9.84 -7.79
N ALA A 445 -3.08 -8.95 -8.19
CA ALA A 445 -1.81 -8.76 -7.53
C ALA A 445 -2.24 -8.47 -6.11
N LYS A 446 -2.27 -9.51 -5.26
CA LYS A 446 -2.41 -9.33 -3.83
C LYS A 446 -1.36 -8.29 -3.54
N ARG A 447 -1.79 -7.12 -3.12
CA ARG A 447 -0.96 -6.07 -2.59
C ARG A 447 0.04 -6.68 -1.61
N ALA A 448 1.18 -7.12 -2.10
CA ALA A 448 2.36 -7.39 -1.30
C ALA A 448 3.13 -6.08 -1.06
N TYR A 449 2.65 -5.00 -1.65
CA TYR A 449 3.26 -3.68 -1.51
C TYR A 449 2.32 -2.77 -0.75
N THR A 450 2.64 -2.54 0.53
CA THR A 450 2.43 -1.22 1.10
C THR A 450 3.34 -0.30 0.30
N SER A 451 2.92 0.11 -0.91
CA SER A 451 3.61 1.16 -1.60
C SER A 451 3.53 2.35 -0.68
N SER A 452 4.64 2.78 -0.20
CA SER A 452 4.84 4.19 0.01
C SER A 452 4.82 4.85 -1.39
N ILE A 453 3.64 4.95 -2.01
CA ILE A 453 3.38 6.17 -2.76
C ILE A 453 3.56 7.23 -1.68
N PRO A 454 4.56 8.11 -1.78
CA PRO A 454 4.81 9.07 -0.73
C PRO A 454 3.48 9.76 -0.43
N ALA A 455 3.14 9.87 0.85
CA ALA A 455 1.96 10.63 1.27
C ALA A 455 1.98 12.09 0.77
N SER A 456 3.10 12.55 0.23
CA SER A 456 3.28 13.81 -0.47
C SER A 456 2.47 13.96 -1.77
N LEU A 457 1.94 12.88 -2.37
CA LEU A 457 0.98 12.99 -3.50
C LEU A 457 -0.47 13.15 -3.04
N VAL A 458 -0.74 12.96 -1.76
CA VAL A 458 -2.08 13.17 -1.16
C VAL A 458 -2.26 14.61 -0.67
N PHE A 459 -1.20 15.43 -0.62
CA PHE A 459 -1.20 16.77 -0.07
C PHE A 459 -0.60 17.81 -1.04
N ALA A 460 -0.99 17.81 -2.30
CA ALA A 460 -0.79 18.98 -3.15
C ALA A 460 -2.07 19.80 -3.13
N GLU A 461 -1.96 21.01 -2.50
CA GLU A 461 -2.94 22.07 -2.26
C GLU A 461 -4.00 22.26 -3.33
#